data_01daebc85393718f8afa540e0bc4a418
#
_entry.id   01daebc85393718f8afa540e0bc4a418
#
_cell.length_a   1.000
_cell.length_b   1.000
_cell.length_c   1.000
_cell.angle_alpha   90.00
_cell.angle_beta   90.00
_cell.angle_gamma   90.00
#
_symmetry.space_group_name_H-M   'P 1'
#
loop_
_entity.id
_entity.type
_entity.pdbx_description
1 polymer ?
#
loop_
_entity_poly.entity_id
_entity_poly.type
_entity_poly.pdbx_seq_one_letter_code
_entity_poly.pdbx_strand_id
1 'polypeptide(L)'
;MLASRPMRNDNEEVLGVERRLIEEIGMFQGLMLDTEKYLPTLLDPRHYRFVARHKAEEDDSLKQLIPYFIICHGEGIWCYVRGKKSGEGRLVSKASIGIGGHINHLDANLFEDIYSRAAVRELEEEVSVPPGYTHKIVALLNDDLTPVGRVHLGVVHVLRATSENVKKREGVITESGFRTRPELQAMYGIMETWSQICLDRMDALLARG
;
A
#
# COMPACT_ATOMS: atom_id res chain seq x y z
N MET A 1 15.73 -22.38 -13.23
CA MET A 1 14.86 -21.70 -14.21
C MET A 1 14.38 -20.42 -13.58
N LEU A 2 14.86 -19.28 -14.06
CA LEU A 2 14.44 -17.96 -13.60
C LEU A 2 13.03 -17.72 -14.17
N ALA A 3 12.03 -17.69 -13.32
CA ALA A 3 10.69 -17.22 -13.73
C ALA A 3 10.83 -15.77 -14.19
N SER A 4 10.62 -15.53 -15.47
CA SER A 4 10.53 -14.21 -16.05
C SER A 4 9.29 -13.55 -15.45
N ARG A 5 9.47 -12.35 -14.87
CA ARG A 5 8.38 -11.46 -14.49
C ARG A 5 7.38 -11.36 -15.65
N PRO A 6 6.09 -11.53 -15.43
CA PRO A 6 5.14 -11.25 -16.48
C PRO A 6 5.33 -9.80 -16.94
N MET A 7 5.46 -9.59 -18.24
CA MET A 7 5.41 -8.25 -18.85
C MET A 7 4.16 -7.54 -18.34
N ARG A 8 4.26 -6.22 -18.05
CA ARG A 8 3.08 -5.38 -17.75
C ARG A 8 1.98 -5.80 -18.73
N ASN A 9 0.94 -6.38 -18.18
CA ASN A 9 -0.19 -6.79 -19.00
C ASN A 9 -0.95 -5.50 -19.31
N ASP A 10 -0.90 -5.04 -20.58
CA ASP A 10 -1.63 -3.84 -21.02
C ASP A 10 -3.15 -3.93 -20.77
N ASN A 11 -3.62 -5.12 -20.41
CA ASN A 11 -5.02 -5.43 -20.06
C ASN A 11 -5.26 -5.50 -18.54
N GLU A 12 -4.31 -5.12 -17.68
CA GLU A 12 -4.53 -5.09 -16.25
C GLU A 12 -5.56 -4.01 -15.88
N GLU A 13 -6.65 -4.43 -15.25
CA GLU A 13 -7.66 -3.53 -14.72
C GLU A 13 -7.49 -3.38 -13.21
N VAL A 14 -7.56 -2.16 -12.72
CA VAL A 14 -7.37 -1.79 -11.31
C VAL A 14 -8.63 -1.14 -10.75
N LEU A 15 -8.88 -1.35 -9.46
CA LEU A 15 -10.01 -0.76 -8.76
C LEU A 15 -9.75 0.72 -8.49
N GLY A 16 -10.61 1.57 -9.04
CA GLY A 16 -10.60 3.01 -8.85
C GLY A 16 -11.91 3.55 -8.33
N VAL A 17 -11.84 4.58 -7.52
CA VAL A 17 -12.96 5.40 -7.06
C VAL A 17 -12.86 6.80 -7.65
N GLU A 18 -13.99 7.46 -7.85
CA GLU A 18 -13.96 8.85 -8.30
C GLU A 18 -13.41 9.75 -7.21
N ARG A 19 -12.45 10.61 -7.55
CA ARG A 19 -11.86 11.61 -6.66
C ARG A 19 -12.94 12.48 -6.00
N ARG A 20 -14.01 12.81 -6.75
CA ARG A 20 -15.15 13.58 -6.25
C ARG A 20 -15.77 12.98 -5.00
N LEU A 21 -15.84 11.66 -4.85
CA LEU A 21 -16.38 11.03 -3.64
C LEU A 21 -15.56 11.41 -2.39
N ILE A 22 -14.22 11.48 -2.52
CA ILE A 22 -13.35 11.88 -1.43
C ILE A 22 -13.53 13.38 -1.14
N GLU A 23 -13.71 14.20 -2.17
CA GLU A 23 -13.96 15.64 -2.05
C GLU A 23 -15.29 15.91 -1.32
N GLU A 24 -16.34 15.17 -1.63
CA GLU A 24 -17.66 15.27 -0.99
C GLU A 24 -17.64 14.85 0.49
N ILE A 25 -16.86 13.80 0.84
CA ILE A 25 -16.68 13.37 2.23
C ILE A 25 -15.79 14.37 2.99
N GLY A 26 -14.76 14.88 2.33
CA GLY A 26 -13.77 15.83 2.85
C GLY A 26 -12.37 15.48 2.38
N MET A 27 -11.85 16.23 1.39
CA MET A 27 -10.49 16.03 0.89
C MET A 27 -9.47 16.26 2.00
N PHE A 28 -8.38 15.49 1.97
CA PHE A 28 -7.28 15.61 2.93
C PHE A 28 -5.92 15.39 2.23
N GLN A 29 -4.86 15.84 2.88
CA GLN A 29 -3.47 15.57 2.49
C GLN A 29 -2.76 14.87 3.65
N GLY A 30 -1.94 13.87 3.34
CA GLY A 30 -1.26 13.04 4.33
C GLY A 30 -2.17 11.93 4.88
N LEU A 31 -2.17 11.72 6.19
CA LEU A 31 -2.92 10.65 6.85
C LEU A 31 -4.26 11.14 7.41
N MET A 32 -5.31 10.37 7.10
CA MET A 32 -6.63 10.49 7.69
C MET A 32 -6.90 9.28 8.60
N LEU A 33 -6.97 9.53 9.92
CA LEU A 33 -7.17 8.47 10.91
C LEU A 33 -8.64 8.07 11.09
N ASP A 34 -9.59 8.95 10.75
CA ASP A 34 -11.03 8.65 10.81
C ASP A 34 -11.46 7.84 9.58
N THR A 35 -11.06 6.57 9.56
CA THR A 35 -11.34 5.66 8.45
C THR A 35 -12.83 5.32 8.32
N GLU A 36 -13.58 5.31 9.42
CA GLU A 36 -15.01 4.98 9.44
C GLU A 36 -15.84 5.99 8.64
N LYS A 37 -15.37 7.23 8.54
CA LYS A 37 -16.00 8.26 7.74
C LYS A 37 -15.93 7.98 6.23
N TYR A 38 -14.90 7.28 5.75
CA TYR A 38 -14.59 7.13 4.32
C TYR A 38 -14.84 5.71 3.80
N LEU A 39 -14.38 4.69 4.53
CA LEU A 39 -14.37 3.30 4.04
C LEU A 39 -15.74 2.78 3.62
N PRO A 40 -16.86 3.07 4.35
CA PRO A 40 -18.17 2.59 3.92
C PRO A 40 -18.57 3.07 2.54
N THR A 41 -18.15 4.27 2.14
CA THR A 41 -18.40 4.83 0.80
C THR A 41 -17.40 4.30 -0.23
N LEU A 42 -16.11 4.30 0.10
CA LEU A 42 -15.05 3.94 -0.85
C LEU A 42 -15.04 2.45 -1.19
N LEU A 43 -15.47 1.59 -0.28
CA LEU A 43 -15.54 0.14 -0.48
C LEU A 43 -16.94 -0.35 -0.90
N ASP A 44 -17.90 0.53 -1.08
CA ASP A 44 -19.21 0.17 -1.62
C ASP A 44 -19.10 -0.15 -3.11
N PRO A 45 -19.54 -1.35 -3.56
CA PRO A 45 -19.50 -1.75 -4.98
C PRO A 45 -20.17 -0.79 -5.96
N ARG A 46 -21.07 0.07 -5.47
CA ARG A 46 -21.75 1.10 -6.28
C ARG A 46 -20.86 2.30 -6.62
N HIS A 47 -19.75 2.47 -5.89
CA HIS A 47 -18.89 3.64 -5.97
C HIS A 47 -17.50 3.37 -6.55
N TYR A 48 -17.10 2.11 -6.72
CA TYR A 48 -15.85 1.78 -7.38
C TYR A 48 -16.07 1.09 -8.73
N ARG A 49 -15.07 1.15 -9.59
CA ARG A 49 -15.08 0.46 -10.87
C ARG A 49 -13.68 -0.05 -11.21
N PHE A 50 -13.63 -1.07 -12.06
CA PHE A 50 -12.38 -1.50 -12.67
C PHE A 50 -12.08 -0.68 -13.92
N VAL A 51 -10.86 -0.16 -14.00
CA VAL A 51 -10.38 0.69 -15.08
C VAL A 51 -9.03 0.16 -15.55
N ALA A 52 -8.81 0.15 -16.86
CA ALA A 52 -7.51 -0.21 -17.42
C ALA A 52 -6.39 0.61 -16.75
N ARG A 53 -5.39 -0.07 -16.18
CA ARG A 53 -4.35 0.54 -15.34
C ARG A 53 -3.65 1.72 -16.01
N HIS A 54 -3.32 1.60 -17.30
CA HIS A 54 -2.67 2.68 -18.04
C HIS A 54 -3.53 3.95 -18.11
N LYS A 55 -4.87 3.82 -18.16
CA LYS A 55 -5.80 4.96 -18.11
C LYS A 55 -5.90 5.55 -16.71
N ALA A 56 -5.99 4.69 -15.69
CA ALA A 56 -6.07 5.13 -14.30
C ALA A 56 -4.80 5.85 -13.83
N GLU A 57 -3.64 5.53 -14.40
CA GLU A 57 -2.35 6.18 -14.13
C GLU A 57 -2.24 7.62 -14.70
N GLU A 58 -3.13 7.97 -15.65
CA GLU A 58 -3.14 9.27 -16.34
C GLU A 58 -4.39 10.11 -16.01
N ASP A 59 -5.32 9.58 -15.20
CA ASP A 59 -6.60 10.21 -14.90
C ASP A 59 -6.68 10.70 -13.45
N ASP A 60 -6.36 11.97 -13.24
CA ASP A 60 -6.41 12.65 -11.94
C ASP A 60 -7.85 12.73 -11.34
N SER A 61 -8.90 12.41 -12.11
CA SER A 61 -10.28 12.31 -11.61
C SER A 61 -10.56 11.01 -10.86
N LEU A 62 -9.63 10.06 -10.92
CA LEU A 62 -9.70 8.76 -10.27
C LEU A 62 -8.64 8.64 -9.17
N LYS A 63 -8.97 7.84 -8.15
CA LYS A 63 -8.03 7.36 -7.12
C LYS A 63 -8.03 5.84 -7.11
N GLN A 64 -6.91 5.23 -7.43
CA GLN A 64 -6.70 3.79 -7.32
C GLN A 64 -6.54 3.42 -5.84
N LEU A 65 -7.35 2.49 -5.32
CA LEU A 65 -7.22 2.06 -3.93
C LEU A 65 -6.06 1.07 -3.80
N ILE A 66 -5.14 1.41 -2.91
CA ILE A 66 -3.92 0.62 -2.66
C ILE A 66 -3.91 0.14 -1.21
N PRO A 67 -4.08 -1.15 -0.92
CA PRO A 67 -3.71 -1.70 0.38
C PRO A 67 -2.24 -1.42 0.66
N TYR A 68 -1.93 -0.85 1.82
CA TYR A 68 -0.57 -0.46 2.21
C TYR A 68 -0.28 -0.95 3.61
N PHE A 69 0.49 -2.05 3.72
CA PHE A 69 0.80 -2.73 4.97
C PHE A 69 2.10 -2.25 5.58
N ILE A 70 2.03 -1.73 6.80
CA ILE A 70 3.18 -1.49 7.66
C ILE A 70 3.32 -2.69 8.58
N ILE A 71 4.42 -3.46 8.44
CA ILE A 71 4.65 -4.69 9.20
C ILE A 71 5.51 -4.37 10.41
N CYS A 72 5.01 -4.71 11.60
CA CYS A 72 5.66 -4.45 12.88
C CYS A 72 5.88 -5.73 13.67
N HIS A 73 7.01 -5.81 14.39
CA HIS A 73 7.28 -6.81 15.42
C HIS A 73 8.03 -6.17 16.58
N GLY A 74 7.49 -6.25 17.81
CA GLY A 74 8.01 -5.46 18.92
C GLY A 74 8.05 -3.96 18.59
N GLU A 75 9.21 -3.34 18.75
CA GLU A 75 9.46 -1.95 18.38
C GLU A 75 9.97 -1.79 16.93
N GLY A 76 10.26 -2.90 16.25
CA GLY A 76 10.78 -2.92 14.90
C GLY A 76 9.69 -2.74 13.84
N ILE A 77 10.02 -1.99 12.80
CA ILE A 77 9.19 -1.81 11.60
C ILE A 77 9.96 -2.40 10.42
N TRP A 78 9.31 -3.26 9.65
CA TRP A 78 9.92 -3.88 8.49
C TRP A 78 10.12 -2.83 7.39
N CYS A 79 11.35 -2.75 6.91
CA CYS A 79 11.77 -1.79 5.89
C CYS A 79 12.53 -2.52 4.79
N TYR A 80 12.42 -2.03 3.56
CA TYR A 80 13.15 -2.56 2.43
C TYR A 80 13.61 -1.45 1.47
N VAL A 81 14.60 -1.77 0.63
CA VAL A 81 15.07 -0.89 -0.43
C VAL A 81 14.73 -1.50 -1.78
N ARG A 82 14.11 -0.72 -2.67
CA ARG A 82 13.74 -1.16 -4.02
C ARG A 82 14.97 -1.26 -4.91
N GLY A 83 15.19 -2.42 -5.51
CA GLY A 83 16.27 -2.67 -6.46
C GLY A 83 15.98 -2.07 -7.85
N LYS A 84 17.01 -2.04 -8.70
CA LYS A 84 16.95 -1.52 -10.08
C LYS A 84 15.94 -2.23 -11.00
N LYS A 85 15.45 -3.40 -10.62
CA LYS A 85 14.44 -4.18 -11.37
C LYS A 85 12.99 -3.85 -10.97
N SER A 86 12.76 -2.83 -10.16
CA SER A 86 11.44 -2.34 -9.79
C SER A 86 10.68 -1.90 -11.05
N GLY A 87 9.43 -2.33 -11.20
CA GLY A 87 8.59 -1.93 -12.34
C GLY A 87 8.20 -0.45 -12.32
N GLU A 88 8.31 0.20 -11.16
CA GLU A 88 8.13 1.64 -10.99
C GLU A 88 9.52 2.30 -10.92
N GLY A 89 9.99 2.76 -12.09
CA GLY A 89 11.34 3.35 -12.23
C GLY A 89 11.59 4.58 -11.35
N ARG A 90 10.52 5.29 -10.97
CA ARG A 90 10.58 6.48 -10.10
C ARG A 90 10.93 6.14 -8.64
N LEU A 91 10.75 4.88 -8.22
CA LEU A 91 10.97 4.40 -6.86
C LEU A 91 12.25 3.56 -6.71
N VAL A 92 13.06 3.44 -7.76
CA VAL A 92 14.35 2.70 -7.71
C VAL A 92 15.27 3.31 -6.66
N SER A 93 15.88 2.48 -5.84
CA SER A 93 16.75 2.85 -4.71
C SER A 93 16.05 3.66 -3.60
N LYS A 94 14.73 3.76 -3.60
CA LYS A 94 13.98 4.32 -2.49
C LYS A 94 13.74 3.25 -1.42
N ALA A 95 13.84 3.68 -0.16
CA ALA A 95 13.42 2.86 0.98
C ALA A 95 11.90 2.95 1.17
N SER A 96 11.29 1.84 1.58
CA SER A 96 9.87 1.79 1.91
C SER A 96 9.64 1.02 3.21
N ILE A 97 8.67 1.46 4.01
CA ILE A 97 8.16 0.75 5.18
C ILE A 97 6.78 0.15 4.93
N GLY A 98 6.26 0.26 3.71
CA GLY A 98 4.94 -0.26 3.36
C GLY A 98 4.99 -1.21 2.16
N ILE A 99 4.21 -2.27 2.26
CA ILE A 99 3.94 -3.24 1.21
C ILE A 99 2.55 -2.97 0.65
N GLY A 100 2.41 -2.87 -0.66
CA GLY A 100 1.11 -2.66 -1.27
C GLY A 100 1.12 -2.79 -2.78
N GLY A 101 -0.07 -2.98 -3.34
CA GLY A 101 -0.27 -3.13 -4.77
C GLY A 101 -1.70 -2.86 -5.20
N HIS A 102 -2.04 -3.19 -6.44
CA HIS A 102 -3.32 -2.85 -7.04
C HIS A 102 -4.37 -3.95 -6.83
N ILE A 103 -5.57 -3.52 -6.46
CA ILE A 103 -6.75 -4.38 -6.46
C ILE A 103 -7.17 -4.59 -7.91
N ASN A 104 -7.27 -5.83 -8.37
CA ASN A 104 -7.67 -6.15 -9.73
C ASN A 104 -8.98 -6.98 -9.76
N HIS A 105 -9.59 -7.11 -10.94
CA HIS A 105 -10.88 -7.80 -11.09
C HIS A 105 -10.81 -9.31 -10.76
N LEU A 106 -9.64 -9.93 -10.76
CA LEU A 106 -9.46 -11.34 -10.40
C LEU A 106 -9.65 -11.58 -8.89
N ASP A 107 -9.59 -10.50 -8.09
CA ASP A 107 -9.90 -10.55 -6.66
C ASP A 107 -11.41 -10.68 -6.39
N ALA A 108 -12.26 -10.42 -7.39
CA ALA A 108 -13.71 -10.53 -7.23
C ALA A 108 -14.15 -11.97 -6.97
N ASN A 109 -14.93 -12.16 -5.89
CA ASN A 109 -15.57 -13.41 -5.53
C ASN A 109 -16.98 -13.10 -5.01
N LEU A 110 -17.91 -14.03 -5.20
CA LEU A 110 -19.31 -13.86 -4.79
C LEU A 110 -19.52 -13.85 -3.26
N PHE A 111 -18.54 -14.31 -2.49
CA PHE A 111 -18.69 -14.58 -1.05
C PHE A 111 -17.78 -13.76 -0.15
N GLU A 112 -16.84 -13.00 -0.70
CA GLU A 112 -15.86 -12.25 0.07
C GLU A 112 -15.72 -10.82 -0.42
N ASP A 113 -15.40 -9.92 0.50
CA ASP A 113 -15.04 -8.55 0.17
C ASP A 113 -13.78 -8.51 -0.72
N ILE A 114 -13.94 -7.94 -1.90
CA ILE A 114 -12.88 -7.84 -2.91
C ILE A 114 -11.64 -7.13 -2.37
N TYR A 115 -11.85 -6.11 -1.51
CA TYR A 115 -10.76 -5.36 -0.92
C TYR A 115 -9.91 -6.24 0.00
N SER A 116 -10.55 -6.97 0.93
CA SER A 116 -9.85 -7.81 1.90
C SER A 116 -9.04 -8.92 1.23
N ARG A 117 -9.60 -9.52 0.18
CA ARG A 117 -8.88 -10.55 -0.61
C ARG A 117 -7.67 -9.99 -1.33
N ALA A 118 -7.86 -8.87 -2.04
CA ALA A 118 -6.78 -8.21 -2.75
C ALA A 118 -5.66 -7.79 -1.79
N ALA A 119 -6.01 -7.25 -0.64
CA ALA A 119 -5.06 -6.82 0.37
C ALA A 119 -4.17 -8.00 0.84
N VAL A 120 -4.76 -9.16 1.14
CA VAL A 120 -4.01 -10.35 1.56
C VAL A 120 -3.17 -10.90 0.39
N ARG A 121 -3.72 -10.97 -0.83
CA ARG A 121 -2.98 -11.42 -2.01
C ARG A 121 -1.73 -10.58 -2.27
N GLU A 122 -1.87 -9.24 -2.31
CA GLU A 122 -0.73 -8.33 -2.52
C GLU A 122 0.34 -8.50 -1.43
N LEU A 123 -0.09 -8.63 -0.16
CA LEU A 123 0.84 -8.90 0.93
C LEU A 123 1.62 -10.21 0.68
N GLU A 124 0.92 -11.30 0.33
CA GLU A 124 1.52 -12.62 0.13
C GLU A 124 2.37 -12.73 -1.14
N GLU A 125 2.10 -11.92 -2.17
CA GLU A 125 2.93 -11.85 -3.37
C GLU A 125 4.30 -11.22 -3.07
N GLU A 126 4.33 -10.15 -2.29
CA GLU A 126 5.55 -9.40 -1.98
C GLU A 126 6.38 -10.05 -0.87
N VAL A 127 5.73 -10.54 0.19
CA VAL A 127 6.39 -11.04 1.39
C VAL A 127 5.78 -12.33 1.93
N SER A 128 6.60 -13.11 2.63
CA SER A 128 6.15 -14.23 3.47
C SER A 128 6.17 -13.78 4.92
N VAL A 129 4.99 -13.67 5.53
CA VAL A 129 4.83 -13.35 6.95
C VAL A 129 4.55 -14.64 7.72
N PRO A 130 5.19 -14.89 8.88
CA PRO A 130 4.88 -16.05 9.72
C PRO A 130 3.39 -16.08 10.10
N PRO A 131 2.77 -17.28 10.17
CA PRO A 131 1.35 -17.41 10.49
C PRO A 131 1.02 -16.87 11.88
N GLY A 132 -0.24 -16.51 12.10
CA GLY A 132 -0.74 -15.98 13.38
C GLY A 132 -0.58 -14.46 13.51
N TYR A 133 -0.18 -13.75 12.45
CA TYR A 133 -0.22 -12.28 12.43
C TYR A 133 -1.67 -11.76 12.51
N THR A 134 -1.79 -10.54 12.98
CA THR A 134 -3.05 -9.77 12.91
C THR A 134 -2.81 -8.47 12.16
N HIS A 135 -3.86 -7.94 11.53
CA HIS A 135 -3.76 -6.60 10.93
C HIS A 135 -5.07 -5.82 11.08
N LYS A 136 -4.96 -4.51 11.06
CA LYS A 136 -6.12 -3.59 11.08
C LYS A 136 -5.88 -2.43 10.12
N ILE A 137 -6.94 -1.94 9.51
CA ILE A 137 -6.94 -0.64 8.82
C ILE A 137 -6.88 0.45 9.91
N VAL A 138 -5.91 1.35 9.80
CA VAL A 138 -5.64 2.37 10.80
C VAL A 138 -5.72 3.80 10.26
N ALA A 139 -5.59 3.96 8.94
CA ALA A 139 -5.63 5.25 8.28
C ALA A 139 -5.93 5.12 6.78
N LEU A 140 -6.30 6.25 6.16
CA LEU A 140 -6.15 6.47 4.73
C LEU A 140 -4.95 7.39 4.49
N LEU A 141 -4.30 7.25 3.32
CA LEU A 141 -3.17 8.06 2.92
C LEU A 141 -3.41 8.68 1.54
N ASN A 142 -3.43 10.01 1.48
CA ASN A 142 -3.51 10.77 0.24
C ASN A 142 -2.30 11.69 0.08
N ASP A 143 -1.67 11.67 -1.11
CA ASP A 143 -0.51 12.51 -1.40
C ASP A 143 -0.66 13.17 -2.78
N ASP A 144 -1.45 14.24 -2.85
CA ASP A 144 -1.69 14.99 -4.08
C ASP A 144 -0.48 15.82 -4.55
N LEU A 145 0.59 15.87 -3.75
CA LEU A 145 1.80 16.62 -4.09
C LEU A 145 2.72 15.86 -5.05
N THR A 146 2.52 14.56 -5.23
CA THR A 146 3.31 13.74 -6.14
C THR A 146 2.49 13.20 -7.31
N PRO A 147 3.08 12.99 -8.50
CA PRO A 147 2.36 12.42 -9.64
C PRO A 147 1.79 11.02 -9.35
N VAL A 148 2.48 10.21 -8.55
CA VAL A 148 2.00 8.89 -8.13
C VAL A 148 0.84 9.04 -7.17
N GLY A 149 0.99 9.88 -6.14
CA GLY A 149 -0.05 10.05 -5.11
C GLY A 149 -1.34 10.70 -5.65
N ARG A 150 -1.26 11.52 -6.71
CA ARG A 150 -2.46 12.13 -7.31
C ARG A 150 -3.48 11.11 -7.82
N VAL A 151 -3.03 9.96 -8.30
CA VAL A 151 -3.89 8.90 -8.86
C VAL A 151 -4.03 7.69 -7.94
N HIS A 152 -3.46 7.74 -6.71
CA HIS A 152 -3.55 6.66 -5.74
C HIS A 152 -4.10 7.14 -4.39
N LEU A 153 -4.79 6.26 -3.68
CA LEU A 153 -5.23 6.42 -2.30
C LEU A 153 -4.83 5.18 -1.50
N GLY A 154 -3.93 5.35 -0.54
CA GLY A 154 -3.50 4.27 0.35
C GLY A 154 -4.54 3.96 1.41
N VAL A 155 -4.84 2.68 1.60
CA VAL A 155 -5.56 2.18 2.78
C VAL A 155 -4.52 1.53 3.69
N VAL A 156 -4.14 2.23 4.74
CA VAL A 156 -3.00 1.86 5.60
C VAL A 156 -3.42 0.82 6.61
N HIS A 157 -2.75 -0.33 6.58
CA HIS A 157 -2.85 -1.39 7.58
C HIS A 157 -1.61 -1.39 8.47
N VAL A 158 -1.80 -1.58 9.77
CA VAL A 158 -0.74 -2.03 10.67
C VAL A 158 -0.89 -3.53 10.85
N LEU A 159 0.17 -4.27 10.49
CA LEU A 159 0.27 -5.71 10.66
C LEU A 159 1.23 -6.02 11.81
N ARG A 160 0.77 -6.80 12.78
CA ARG A 160 1.56 -7.29 13.92
C ARG A 160 2.06 -8.70 13.61
N ALA A 161 3.34 -8.81 13.24
CA ALA A 161 3.97 -10.09 12.98
C ALA A 161 4.31 -10.82 14.30
N THR A 162 4.21 -12.14 14.30
CA THR A 162 4.52 -12.99 15.46
C THR A 162 6.02 -13.20 15.68
N SER A 163 6.84 -12.91 14.67
CA SER A 163 8.31 -12.95 14.75
C SER A 163 8.94 -12.09 13.66
N GLU A 164 10.26 -11.86 13.75
CA GLU A 164 11.03 -11.13 12.74
C GLU A 164 11.31 -11.93 11.45
N ASN A 165 10.82 -13.17 11.34
CA ASN A 165 11.07 -14.03 10.19
C ASN A 165 10.18 -13.66 8.98
N VAL A 166 10.07 -12.37 8.68
CA VAL A 166 9.44 -11.85 7.46
C VAL A 166 10.45 -11.89 6.33
N LYS A 167 10.09 -12.54 5.23
CA LYS A 167 10.97 -12.74 4.08
C LYS A 167 10.36 -12.16 2.82
N LYS A 168 11.17 -11.46 2.04
CA LYS A 168 10.79 -11.03 0.70
C LYS A 168 10.54 -12.24 -0.20
N ARG A 169 9.52 -12.16 -1.04
CA ARG A 169 9.28 -13.14 -2.12
C ARG A 169 9.73 -12.60 -3.47
N GLU A 170 9.59 -11.31 -3.70
CA GLU A 170 9.99 -10.68 -4.96
C GLU A 170 11.49 -10.35 -5.02
N GLY A 171 12.11 -10.61 -6.20
CA GLY A 171 13.51 -10.29 -6.48
C GLY A 171 13.81 -8.80 -6.67
N VAL A 172 12.79 -7.96 -6.60
CA VAL A 172 12.89 -6.50 -6.73
C VAL A 172 13.41 -5.84 -5.45
N ILE A 173 13.21 -6.48 -4.30
CA ILE A 173 13.69 -6.03 -3.00
C ILE A 173 15.17 -6.43 -2.85
N THR A 174 16.07 -5.47 -2.63
CA THR A 174 17.52 -5.73 -2.46
C THR A 174 17.90 -5.94 -1.00
N GLU A 175 17.45 -5.06 -0.12
CA GLU A 175 17.70 -5.12 1.32
C GLU A 175 16.36 -5.09 2.04
N SER A 176 16.20 -5.91 3.08
CA SER A 176 15.01 -5.89 3.90
C SER A 176 15.28 -6.38 5.31
N GLY A 177 14.52 -5.89 6.27
CA GLY A 177 14.60 -6.30 7.67
C GLY A 177 13.89 -5.32 8.58
N PHE A 178 13.73 -5.70 9.83
CA PHE A 178 13.19 -4.82 10.85
C PHE A 178 14.20 -3.74 11.22
N ARG A 179 13.72 -2.52 11.41
CA ARG A 179 14.49 -1.33 11.80
C ARG A 179 13.79 -0.65 12.95
N THR A 180 14.57 -0.10 13.85
CA THR A 180 14.09 0.79 14.92
C THR A 180 13.71 2.17 14.36
N ARG A 181 12.95 2.94 15.12
CA ARG A 181 12.57 4.32 14.73
C ARG A 181 13.80 5.21 14.43
N PRO A 182 14.86 5.23 15.24
CA PRO A 182 16.07 6.01 14.95
C PRO A 182 16.75 5.58 13.63
N GLU A 183 16.82 4.28 13.33
CA GLU A 183 17.39 3.78 12.08
C GLU A 183 16.55 4.22 10.87
N LEU A 184 15.22 4.14 10.96
CA LEU A 184 14.32 4.63 9.91
C LEU A 184 14.44 6.14 9.72
N GLN A 185 14.58 6.91 10.80
CA GLN A 185 14.78 8.34 10.71
C GLN A 185 16.10 8.70 10.00
N ALA A 186 17.16 7.92 10.19
CA ALA A 186 18.42 8.09 9.46
C ALA A 186 18.28 7.82 7.96
N MET A 187 17.29 7.00 7.55
CA MET A 187 16.97 6.69 6.15
C MET A 187 15.93 7.62 5.52
N TYR A 188 15.38 8.59 6.27
CA TYR A 188 14.24 9.41 5.86
C TYR A 188 14.42 10.05 4.47
N GLY A 189 15.59 10.59 4.17
CA GLY A 189 15.90 11.27 2.90
C GLY A 189 15.88 10.37 1.67
N ILE A 190 16.01 9.06 1.84
CA ILE A 190 15.93 8.08 0.74
C ILE A 190 14.58 7.34 0.70
N MET A 191 13.65 7.63 1.63
CA MET A 191 12.34 7.01 1.63
C MET A 191 11.43 7.58 0.53
N GLU A 192 10.49 6.76 0.09
CA GLU A 192 9.34 7.22 -0.70
C GLU A 192 8.41 8.10 0.16
N THR A 193 7.64 8.98 -0.45
CA THR A 193 6.81 9.98 0.26
C THR A 193 5.78 9.34 1.18
N TRP A 194 5.13 8.27 0.77
CA TRP A 194 4.16 7.55 1.60
C TRP A 194 4.78 6.99 2.88
N SER A 195 5.99 6.46 2.77
CA SER A 195 6.76 5.98 3.93
C SER A 195 7.14 7.12 4.87
N GLN A 196 7.54 8.29 4.32
CA GLN A 196 7.84 9.49 5.11
C GLN A 196 6.60 9.96 5.88
N ILE A 197 5.46 10.11 5.20
CA ILE A 197 4.19 10.52 5.79
C ILE A 197 3.77 9.56 6.93
N CYS A 198 3.92 8.24 6.72
CA CYS A 198 3.62 7.25 7.74
C CYS A 198 4.60 7.30 8.91
N LEU A 199 5.90 7.47 8.64
CA LEU A 199 6.93 7.53 9.69
C LEU A 199 6.74 8.75 10.60
N ASP A 200 6.37 9.91 10.05
CA ASP A 200 6.09 11.15 10.79
C ASP A 200 4.91 11.01 11.78
N ARG A 201 3.99 10.08 11.50
CA ARG A 201 2.79 9.83 12.32
C ARG A 201 2.72 8.41 12.89
N MET A 202 3.87 7.72 12.96
CA MET A 202 3.93 6.31 13.31
C MET A 202 3.28 5.97 14.65
N ASP A 203 3.46 6.81 15.68
CA ASP A 203 2.86 6.57 17.00
C ASP A 203 1.33 6.54 16.93
N ALA A 204 0.73 7.45 16.13
CA ALA A 204 -0.71 7.48 15.94
C ALA A 204 -1.21 6.24 15.17
N LEU A 205 -0.44 5.73 14.20
CA LEU A 205 -0.76 4.51 13.47
C LEU A 205 -0.67 3.27 14.38
N LEU A 206 0.42 3.15 15.16
CA LEU A 206 0.65 2.00 16.04
C LEU A 206 -0.34 1.93 17.21
N ALA A 207 -0.84 3.05 17.69
CA ALA A 207 -1.85 3.11 18.75
C ALA A 207 -3.23 2.57 18.30
N ARG A 208 -3.48 2.46 16.99
CA ARG A 208 -4.75 2.01 16.41
C ARG A 208 -4.70 0.57 15.88
N GLY A 209 -3.49 0.05 15.63
CA GLY A 209 -3.21 -1.29 15.04
C GLY A 209 -3.03 -2.42 16.01
#